data_76d3292ef3c913cfe8332f3b62a825d5
#
_entry.id   76d3292ef3c913cfe8332f3b62a825d5
#
_cell.length_a   1.000
_cell.length_b   1.000
_cell.length_c   1.000
_cell.angle_alpha   90.00
_cell.angle_beta   90.00
_cell.angle_gamma   90.00
#
_symmetry.space_group_name_H-M   'P 1'
#
loop_
_entity.id
_entity.type
_entity.pdbx_description
1 polymer ?
#
loop_
_entity_poly.entity_id
_entity_poly.type
_entity_poly.pdbx_seq_one_letter_code
_entity_poly.pdbx_strand_id
1 'polypeptide(L)'
;MKAWTFDEAYGRNTEFLDGLETRRQVFVGEVPSNFHGWTKKPTVLHSSPPSRRGRPKKSPRTARRPKSCEVQNLATYSPHFRQQSWQRYRIKDTHRGPEVWEVKWSVLWRKDAHGLPGRRHCLIVARNVLTGEIKYFVSNRVPGDQGITLRWLLCVAFGRWSVESCFRQAKEELGLDHYEARGWRCVHRHFHLTQLSHLFCARMRQKFDSRPTVDDSLEHLTTEQVRRAVNTWLETAAPTDRLQQELATQQYHQRRNRQALQSHTKTRIAQLKSLGIDVNRIKSCVPKLSS
;
A
#
# COMPACT_ATOMS: atom_id res chain seq x y z
N MET A 1 -5.51 -3.22 15.02
CA MET A 1 -4.93 -4.51 14.53
C MET A 1 -3.71 -4.20 13.70
N LYS A 2 -2.61 -4.94 13.83
CA LYS A 2 -1.40 -4.81 13.01
C LYS A 2 -1.46 -5.82 11.87
N ALA A 3 -1.00 -5.46 10.69
CA ALA A 3 -0.94 -6.35 9.53
C ALA A 3 0.33 -6.08 8.72
N TRP A 4 0.81 -7.11 8.04
CA TRP A 4 1.89 -7.03 7.08
C TRP A 4 1.35 -6.62 5.71
N THR A 5 2.09 -5.81 5.00
CA THR A 5 1.84 -5.53 3.59
C THR A 5 3.15 -5.64 2.82
N PHE A 6 3.09 -6.15 1.61
CA PHE A 6 4.26 -6.43 0.77
C PHE A 6 3.87 -6.34 -0.71
N ASP A 7 4.87 -6.26 -1.55
CA ASP A 7 4.72 -6.18 -2.99
C ASP A 7 4.57 -7.56 -3.65
N GLU A 8 4.40 -7.52 -4.95
CA GLU A 8 4.25 -8.70 -5.80
C GLU A 8 5.44 -9.66 -5.72
N ALA A 9 6.67 -9.16 -5.48
CA ALA A 9 7.87 -10.00 -5.39
C ALA A 9 7.77 -10.98 -4.21
N TYR A 10 7.26 -10.52 -3.06
CA TYR A 10 6.98 -11.38 -1.93
C TYR A 10 5.63 -12.11 -2.07
N GLY A 11 4.63 -11.46 -2.67
CA GLY A 11 3.29 -12.04 -2.84
C GLY A 11 3.25 -13.29 -3.72
N ARG A 12 4.19 -13.45 -4.64
CA ARG A 12 4.34 -14.68 -5.45
C ARG A 12 4.92 -15.87 -4.69
N ASN A 13 5.60 -15.62 -3.57
CA ASN A 13 6.28 -16.67 -2.81
C ASN A 13 5.30 -17.36 -1.85
N THR A 14 4.86 -18.54 -2.21
CA THR A 14 3.91 -19.34 -1.41
C THR A 14 4.48 -19.75 -0.06
N GLU A 15 5.77 -20.04 0.04
CA GLU A 15 6.44 -20.41 1.30
C GLU A 15 6.46 -19.23 2.28
N PHE A 16 6.69 -18.02 1.77
CA PHE A 16 6.61 -16.79 2.58
C PHE A 16 5.20 -16.59 3.15
N LEU A 17 4.17 -16.76 2.30
CA LEU A 17 2.77 -16.66 2.73
C LEU A 17 2.42 -17.73 3.77
N ASP A 18 2.86 -18.98 3.57
CA ASP A 18 2.69 -20.06 4.52
C ASP A 18 3.41 -19.77 5.85
N GLY A 19 4.61 -19.20 5.78
CA GLY A 19 5.38 -18.77 6.94
C GLY A 19 4.67 -17.70 7.78
N LEU A 20 4.04 -16.72 7.14
CA LEU A 20 3.22 -15.71 7.83
C LEU A 20 1.99 -16.34 8.49
N GLU A 21 1.29 -17.25 7.80
CA GLU A 21 0.15 -17.94 8.34
C GLU A 21 0.48 -18.84 9.53
N THR A 22 1.59 -19.58 9.45
CA THR A 22 2.07 -20.42 10.54
C THR A 22 2.36 -19.60 11.79
N ARG A 23 2.89 -18.40 11.61
CA ARG A 23 3.15 -17.42 12.69
C ARG A 23 1.91 -16.60 13.08
N ARG A 24 0.73 -16.95 12.56
CA ARG A 24 -0.56 -16.26 12.81
C ARG A 24 -0.51 -14.75 12.50
N GLN A 25 0.36 -14.34 11.58
CA GLN A 25 0.44 -12.95 11.16
C GLN A 25 -0.69 -12.61 10.18
N VAL A 26 -1.30 -11.45 10.38
CA VAL A 26 -2.29 -10.91 9.43
C VAL A 26 -1.56 -10.22 8.31
N PHE A 27 -1.98 -10.43 7.07
CA PHE A 27 -1.38 -9.77 5.93
C PHE A 27 -2.39 -9.38 4.84
N VAL A 28 -2.01 -8.36 4.08
CA VAL A 28 -2.61 -7.99 2.80
C VAL A 28 -1.46 -7.68 1.85
N GLY A 29 -1.19 -8.56 0.91
CA GLY A 29 -0.07 -8.44 -0.02
C GLY A 29 -0.51 -8.35 -1.47
N GLU A 30 0.24 -7.60 -2.28
CA GLU A 30 0.07 -7.56 -3.73
C GLU A 30 0.57 -8.88 -4.33
N VAL A 31 -0.19 -9.44 -5.27
CA VAL A 31 0.16 -10.70 -5.96
C VAL A 31 0.15 -10.49 -7.46
N PRO A 32 0.96 -11.24 -8.23
CA PRO A 32 0.98 -11.13 -9.68
C PRO A 32 -0.33 -11.59 -10.32
N SER A 33 -0.61 -11.10 -11.51
CA SER A 33 -1.80 -11.43 -12.30
C SER A 33 -1.94 -12.94 -12.58
N ASN A 34 -0.82 -13.65 -12.65
CA ASN A 34 -0.73 -15.10 -12.85
C ASN A 34 -0.74 -15.91 -11.53
N PHE A 35 -1.03 -15.28 -10.39
CA PHE A 35 -1.19 -16.00 -9.12
C PHE A 35 -2.37 -16.98 -9.18
N HIS A 36 -2.18 -18.22 -8.73
CA HIS A 36 -3.14 -19.29 -8.90
C HIS A 36 -4.01 -19.56 -7.66
N GLY A 37 -5.30 -19.79 -7.89
CA GLY A 37 -6.23 -20.18 -6.84
C GLY A 37 -7.58 -20.66 -7.37
N TRP A 38 -8.51 -20.86 -6.45
CA TRP A 38 -9.89 -21.29 -6.70
C TRP A 38 -10.87 -20.38 -5.96
N THR A 39 -11.95 -20.01 -6.62
CA THR A 39 -13.09 -19.31 -5.96
C THR A 39 -14.03 -20.27 -5.24
N LYS A 40 -13.94 -21.58 -5.52
CA LYS A 40 -14.62 -22.65 -4.83
C LYS A 40 -13.60 -23.71 -4.40
N LYS A 41 -13.61 -24.10 -3.12
CA LYS A 41 -12.66 -25.09 -2.59
C LYS A 41 -12.75 -26.40 -3.37
N PRO A 42 -11.67 -26.86 -4.01
CA PRO A 42 -11.68 -28.15 -4.69
C PRO A 42 -11.63 -29.30 -3.69
N THR A 43 -12.17 -30.45 -4.06
CA THR A 43 -12.05 -31.68 -3.28
C THR A 43 -10.62 -32.21 -3.36
N VAL A 44 -10.05 -32.58 -2.22
CA VAL A 44 -8.74 -33.22 -2.12
C VAL A 44 -8.95 -34.73 -2.00
N LEU A 45 -8.32 -35.48 -2.90
CA LEU A 45 -8.30 -36.94 -2.90
C LEU A 45 -7.00 -37.40 -2.25
N HIS A 46 -7.10 -38.14 -1.14
CA HIS A 46 -5.94 -38.60 -0.39
C HIS A 46 -5.40 -39.96 -0.89
N SER A 47 -6.24 -40.78 -1.47
CA SER A 47 -5.85 -42.07 -2.05
C SER A 47 -6.63 -42.35 -3.34
N SER A 48 -6.12 -43.23 -4.16
CA SER A 48 -6.90 -43.81 -5.25
C SER A 48 -7.31 -45.21 -4.84
N PRO A 49 -8.56 -45.66 -5.15
CA PRO A 49 -8.91 -47.04 -5.04
C PRO A 49 -7.95 -47.88 -5.89
N PRO A 50 -7.68 -49.14 -5.52
CA PRO A 50 -6.85 -50.02 -6.32
C PRO A 50 -7.41 -50.10 -7.74
N SER A 51 -6.60 -49.75 -8.71
CA SER A 51 -6.96 -49.80 -10.12
C SER A 51 -6.37 -51.06 -10.75
N ARG A 52 -7.10 -51.70 -11.66
CA ARG A 52 -6.57 -52.81 -12.47
C ARG A 52 -5.38 -52.39 -13.36
N ARG A 53 -5.14 -51.09 -13.57
CA ARG A 53 -4.05 -50.56 -14.38
C ARG A 53 -3.28 -49.51 -13.58
N GLY A 54 -2.00 -49.78 -13.33
CA GLY A 54 -1.03 -48.84 -12.77
C GLY A 54 -0.98 -48.81 -11.22
N ARG A 55 0.09 -48.22 -10.68
CA ARG A 55 0.34 -48.10 -9.22
C ARG A 55 -0.64 -47.11 -8.61
N PRO A 56 -1.30 -47.43 -7.48
CA PRO A 56 -2.17 -46.49 -6.77
C PRO A 56 -1.42 -45.23 -6.39
N LYS A 57 -2.04 -44.05 -6.64
CA LYS A 57 -1.47 -42.78 -6.24
C LYS A 57 -1.61 -42.59 -4.73
N LYS A 58 -0.49 -42.50 -4.02
CA LYS A 58 -0.44 -42.32 -2.56
C LYS A 58 -0.46 -40.86 -2.11
N SER A 59 0.01 -39.95 -2.96
CA SER A 59 0.08 -38.50 -2.64
C SER A 59 -1.28 -37.82 -2.79
N PRO A 60 -1.62 -36.88 -1.87
CA PRO A 60 -2.81 -36.07 -2.00
C PRO A 60 -2.82 -35.29 -3.32
N ARG A 61 -3.98 -35.13 -3.92
CA ARG A 61 -4.18 -34.41 -5.17
C ARG A 61 -5.56 -33.76 -5.20
N THR A 62 -5.71 -32.69 -5.96
CA THR A 62 -7.03 -32.13 -6.22
C THR A 62 -7.82 -32.99 -7.18
N ALA A 63 -9.14 -33.05 -7.00
CA ALA A 63 -10.04 -33.60 -8.00
C ALA A 63 -9.83 -32.88 -9.36
N ARG A 64 -10.21 -33.56 -10.46
CA ARG A 64 -10.01 -33.03 -11.82
C ARG A 64 -10.69 -31.67 -12.05
N ARG A 65 -11.75 -31.38 -11.32
CA ARG A 65 -12.48 -30.09 -11.35
C ARG A 65 -12.85 -29.65 -9.92
N PRO A 66 -12.87 -28.33 -9.63
CA PRO A 66 -12.45 -27.23 -10.50
C PRO A 66 -10.92 -27.17 -10.66
N LYS A 67 -10.41 -26.74 -11.80
CA LYS A 67 -8.99 -26.43 -11.98
C LYS A 67 -8.64 -25.10 -11.32
N SER A 68 -7.39 -24.96 -10.82
CA SER A 68 -6.88 -23.64 -10.41
C SER A 68 -6.78 -22.72 -11.61
N CYS A 69 -7.11 -21.46 -11.42
CA CYS A 69 -7.01 -20.44 -12.44
C CYS A 69 -6.16 -19.29 -11.93
N GLU A 70 -5.55 -18.55 -12.82
CA GLU A 70 -4.89 -17.30 -12.54
C GLU A 70 -5.89 -16.25 -12.04
N VAL A 71 -5.48 -15.38 -11.12
CA VAL A 71 -6.37 -14.37 -10.53
C VAL A 71 -6.91 -13.40 -11.59
N GLN A 72 -6.15 -13.07 -12.64
CA GLN A 72 -6.65 -12.28 -13.75
C GLN A 72 -7.82 -12.94 -14.48
N ASN A 73 -7.74 -14.25 -14.69
CA ASN A 73 -8.81 -15.03 -15.34
C ASN A 73 -10.01 -15.18 -14.40
N LEU A 74 -9.78 -15.36 -13.09
CA LEU A 74 -10.84 -15.37 -12.09
C LEU A 74 -11.57 -14.03 -12.04
N ALA A 75 -10.84 -12.90 -12.05
CA ALA A 75 -11.41 -11.57 -12.06
C ALA A 75 -12.27 -11.28 -13.28
N THR A 76 -11.89 -11.82 -14.44
CA THR A 76 -12.56 -11.59 -15.72
C THR A 76 -13.74 -12.52 -15.95
N TYR A 77 -13.57 -13.81 -15.68
CA TYR A 77 -14.52 -14.85 -16.13
C TYR A 77 -15.32 -15.50 -15.02
N SER A 78 -14.86 -15.46 -13.75
CA SER A 78 -15.58 -16.09 -12.66
C SER A 78 -16.93 -15.41 -12.41
N PRO A 79 -18.03 -16.18 -12.26
CA PRO A 79 -19.34 -15.63 -11.89
C PRO A 79 -19.29 -14.78 -10.60
N HIS A 80 -18.45 -15.16 -9.62
CA HIS A 80 -18.29 -14.42 -8.38
C HIS A 80 -17.83 -12.97 -8.57
N PHE A 81 -17.04 -12.68 -9.61
CA PHE A 81 -16.61 -11.33 -9.93
C PHE A 81 -17.49 -10.65 -10.97
N ARG A 82 -18.04 -11.41 -11.93
CA ARG A 82 -18.91 -10.85 -12.99
C ARG A 82 -20.23 -10.31 -12.42
N GLN A 83 -20.82 -10.98 -11.45
CA GLN A 83 -22.09 -10.61 -10.85
C GLN A 83 -21.98 -9.46 -9.83
N GLN A 84 -20.75 -9.13 -9.40
CA GLN A 84 -20.54 -8.02 -8.49
C GLN A 84 -20.47 -6.68 -9.23
N SER A 85 -21.11 -5.64 -8.66
CA SER A 85 -20.85 -4.26 -9.04
C SER A 85 -19.52 -3.77 -8.46
N TRP A 86 -18.85 -2.88 -9.17
CA TRP A 86 -17.65 -2.23 -8.68
C TRP A 86 -17.99 -1.27 -7.54
N GLN A 87 -17.27 -1.39 -6.43
CA GLN A 87 -17.38 -0.47 -5.30
C GLN A 87 -16.26 0.55 -5.39
N ARG A 88 -16.60 1.84 -5.33
CA ARG A 88 -15.63 2.95 -5.43
C ARG A 88 -15.11 3.34 -4.08
N TYR A 89 -13.78 3.50 -3.99
CA TYR A 89 -13.07 3.95 -2.79
C TYR A 89 -12.09 5.05 -3.12
N ARG A 90 -12.11 6.14 -2.36
CA ARG A 90 -11.03 7.12 -2.31
C ARG A 90 -9.94 6.55 -1.42
N ILE A 91 -8.83 6.17 -2.02
CA ILE A 91 -7.76 5.44 -1.34
C ILE A 91 -6.84 6.38 -0.60
N LYS A 92 -6.34 7.40 -1.27
CA LYS A 92 -5.44 8.41 -0.72
C LYS A 92 -5.58 9.73 -1.47
N ASP A 93 -5.07 10.80 -0.85
CA ASP A 93 -4.86 12.06 -1.52
C ASP A 93 -3.39 12.18 -1.92
N THR A 94 -3.16 12.61 -3.14
CA THR A 94 -1.84 12.81 -3.70
C THR A 94 -1.64 14.28 -4.06
N HIS A 95 -0.43 14.68 -4.40
CA HIS A 95 -0.16 16.03 -4.94
C HIS A 95 -0.96 16.34 -6.22
N ARG A 96 -1.53 15.32 -6.85
CA ARG A 96 -2.40 15.46 -8.03
C ARG A 96 -3.90 15.38 -7.67
N GLY A 97 -4.24 15.36 -6.39
CA GLY A 97 -5.60 15.24 -5.89
C GLY A 97 -6.00 13.82 -5.51
N PRO A 98 -7.30 13.57 -5.26
CA PRO A 98 -7.81 12.31 -4.76
C PRO A 98 -7.60 11.16 -5.75
N GLU A 99 -7.13 10.02 -5.23
CA GLU A 99 -6.95 8.79 -5.99
C GLU A 99 -8.09 7.82 -5.69
N VAL A 100 -8.85 7.49 -6.73
CA VAL A 100 -10.06 6.67 -6.65
C VAL A 100 -9.84 5.34 -7.37
N TRP A 101 -10.19 4.26 -6.69
CA TRP A 101 -10.13 2.91 -7.21
C TRP A 101 -11.52 2.24 -7.14
N GLU A 102 -11.83 1.46 -8.16
CA GLU A 102 -12.96 0.54 -8.17
C GLU A 102 -12.50 -0.83 -7.72
N VAL A 103 -13.26 -1.45 -6.83
CA VAL A 103 -12.84 -2.67 -6.14
C VAL A 103 -13.93 -3.73 -6.20
N LYS A 104 -13.51 -4.97 -6.45
CA LYS A 104 -14.29 -6.19 -6.24
C LYS A 104 -13.49 -7.14 -5.38
N TRP A 105 -14.16 -8.04 -4.68
CA TRP A 105 -13.47 -9.04 -3.88
C TRP A 105 -14.23 -10.36 -3.84
N SER A 106 -13.52 -11.44 -3.60
CA SER A 106 -14.11 -12.77 -3.43
C SER A 106 -13.25 -13.62 -2.52
N VAL A 107 -13.84 -14.67 -1.99
CA VAL A 107 -13.08 -15.72 -1.32
C VAL A 107 -12.20 -16.44 -2.33
N LEU A 108 -10.96 -16.72 -1.92
CA LEU A 108 -9.97 -17.45 -2.69
C LEU A 108 -9.37 -18.57 -1.84
N TRP A 109 -9.27 -19.76 -2.38
CA TRP A 109 -8.39 -20.81 -1.87
C TRP A 109 -7.14 -20.78 -2.73
N ARG A 110 -6.03 -20.28 -2.17
CA ARG A 110 -4.78 -20.23 -2.92
C ARG A 110 -4.22 -21.63 -3.13
N LYS A 111 -3.48 -21.79 -4.21
CA LYS A 111 -2.72 -23.00 -4.47
C LYS A 111 -1.44 -22.95 -3.63
N ASP A 112 -1.21 -23.98 -2.79
CA ASP A 112 0.00 -24.11 -1.99
C ASP A 112 1.19 -24.64 -2.82
N ALA A 113 2.36 -24.76 -2.20
CA ALA A 113 3.57 -25.28 -2.84
C ALA A 113 3.42 -26.72 -3.36
N HIS A 114 2.49 -27.50 -2.80
CA HIS A 114 2.21 -28.89 -3.21
C HIS A 114 1.09 -28.99 -4.25
N GLY A 115 0.58 -27.85 -4.72
CA GLY A 115 -0.51 -27.82 -5.69
C GLY A 115 -1.89 -28.08 -5.11
N LEU A 116 -2.03 -28.09 -3.79
CA LEU A 116 -3.27 -28.32 -3.05
C LEU A 116 -3.94 -27.00 -2.67
N PRO A 117 -5.26 -27.00 -2.37
CA PRO A 117 -5.94 -25.84 -1.85
C PRO A 117 -5.48 -25.54 -0.42
N GLY A 118 -4.82 -24.40 -0.24
CA GLY A 118 -4.45 -23.89 1.07
C GLY A 118 -5.64 -23.37 1.87
N ARG A 119 -5.37 -22.45 2.80
CA ARG A 119 -6.42 -21.83 3.63
C ARG A 119 -7.29 -20.89 2.81
N ARG A 120 -8.41 -20.48 3.40
CA ARG A 120 -9.33 -19.48 2.85
C ARG A 120 -8.70 -18.09 2.94
N HIS A 121 -8.70 -17.38 1.83
CA HIS A 121 -8.19 -16.01 1.68
C HIS A 121 -9.26 -15.10 1.10
N CYS A 122 -8.98 -13.80 1.10
CA CYS A 122 -9.69 -12.80 0.33
C CYS A 122 -8.84 -12.42 -0.87
N LEU A 123 -9.37 -12.52 -2.09
CA LEU A 123 -8.82 -11.92 -3.29
C LEU A 123 -9.52 -10.58 -3.51
N ILE A 124 -8.74 -9.51 -3.60
CA ILE A 124 -9.21 -8.17 -3.92
C ILE A 124 -8.66 -7.80 -5.29
N VAL A 125 -9.55 -7.39 -6.16
CA VAL A 125 -9.22 -6.84 -7.49
C VAL A 125 -9.53 -5.36 -7.45
N ALA A 126 -8.52 -4.53 -7.63
CA ALA A 126 -8.65 -3.09 -7.62
C ALA A 126 -8.25 -2.51 -8.99
N ARG A 127 -9.09 -1.62 -9.53
CA ARG A 127 -8.86 -0.92 -10.81
C ARG A 127 -8.84 0.58 -10.55
N ASN A 128 -7.76 1.23 -10.97
CA ASN A 128 -7.69 2.69 -10.92
C ASN A 128 -8.64 3.29 -11.96
N VAL A 129 -9.50 4.20 -11.52
CA VAL A 129 -10.55 4.77 -12.38
C VAL A 129 -9.99 5.62 -13.51
N LEU A 130 -8.86 6.30 -13.30
CA LEU A 130 -8.28 7.22 -14.27
C LEU A 130 -7.25 6.57 -15.18
N THR A 131 -6.40 5.70 -14.63
CA THR A 131 -5.31 5.07 -15.40
C THR A 131 -5.70 3.72 -15.98
N GLY A 132 -6.76 3.09 -15.45
CA GLY A 132 -7.13 1.71 -15.81
C GLY A 132 -6.21 0.63 -15.23
N GLU A 133 -5.18 1.01 -14.45
CA GLU A 133 -4.27 0.09 -13.78
C GLU A 133 -5.03 -0.90 -12.91
N ILE A 134 -4.71 -2.19 -13.02
CA ILE A 134 -5.32 -3.26 -12.22
C ILE A 134 -4.28 -3.84 -11.28
N LYS A 135 -4.66 -3.96 -9.99
CA LYS A 135 -3.88 -4.60 -8.94
C LYS A 135 -4.66 -5.73 -8.29
N TYR A 136 -3.94 -6.77 -7.92
CA TYR A 136 -4.47 -7.94 -7.24
C TYR A 136 -3.84 -8.05 -5.86
N PHE A 137 -4.68 -8.15 -4.83
CA PHE A 137 -4.21 -8.34 -3.45
C PHE A 137 -4.82 -9.60 -2.86
N VAL A 138 -4.03 -10.30 -2.05
CA VAL A 138 -4.48 -11.45 -1.27
C VAL A 138 -4.30 -11.18 0.21
N SER A 139 -5.33 -11.49 0.99
CA SER A 139 -5.30 -11.39 2.45
C SER A 139 -5.72 -12.71 3.08
N ASN A 140 -5.11 -13.08 4.20
CA ASN A 140 -5.57 -14.20 5.04
C ASN A 140 -6.74 -13.83 5.96
N ARG A 141 -7.33 -12.65 5.75
CA ARG A 141 -8.58 -12.21 6.38
C ARG A 141 -9.60 -11.88 5.30
N VAL A 142 -10.85 -12.18 5.59
CA VAL A 142 -11.97 -11.93 4.68
C VAL A 142 -12.89 -10.90 5.31
N PRO A 143 -13.47 -9.96 4.52
CA PRO A 143 -14.46 -9.03 5.03
C PRO A 143 -15.61 -9.75 5.77
N GLY A 144 -15.93 -9.29 6.98
CA GLY A 144 -16.88 -9.93 7.88
C GLY A 144 -16.24 -10.81 8.97
N ASP A 145 -15.03 -11.31 8.78
CA ASP A 145 -14.33 -12.08 9.82
C ASP A 145 -13.85 -11.12 10.94
N GLN A 146 -14.27 -11.38 12.17
CA GLN A 146 -13.80 -10.65 13.36
C GLN A 146 -13.85 -9.11 13.23
N GLY A 147 -14.88 -8.57 12.58
CA GLY A 147 -15.03 -7.12 12.37
C GLY A 147 -14.13 -6.52 11.28
N ILE A 148 -13.43 -7.32 10.52
CA ILE A 148 -12.64 -6.86 9.39
C ILE A 148 -13.53 -6.33 8.29
N THR A 149 -13.24 -5.12 7.83
CA THR A 149 -13.97 -4.49 6.73
C THR A 149 -13.11 -4.46 5.46
N LEU A 150 -13.76 -4.44 4.29
CA LEU A 150 -13.03 -4.25 3.03
C LEU A 150 -12.23 -2.94 3.03
N ARG A 151 -12.79 -1.86 3.61
CA ARG A 151 -12.08 -0.60 3.79
C ARG A 151 -10.76 -0.77 4.53
N TRP A 152 -10.75 -1.52 5.63
CA TRP A 152 -9.54 -1.77 6.41
C TRP A 152 -8.49 -2.53 5.58
N LEU A 153 -8.90 -3.56 4.84
CA LEU A 153 -8.02 -4.32 3.96
C LEU A 153 -7.39 -3.42 2.89
N LEU A 154 -8.17 -2.51 2.31
CA LEU A 154 -7.68 -1.54 1.32
C LEU A 154 -6.69 -0.54 1.93
N CYS A 155 -6.96 -0.03 3.15
CA CYS A 155 -6.02 0.85 3.84
C CYS A 155 -4.66 0.16 4.07
N VAL A 156 -4.65 -1.14 4.42
CA VAL A 156 -3.42 -1.92 4.57
C VAL A 156 -2.76 -2.15 3.21
N ALA A 157 -3.50 -2.62 2.21
CA ALA A 157 -2.99 -2.93 0.87
C ALA A 157 -2.26 -1.74 0.24
N PHE A 158 -2.89 -0.57 0.27
CA PHE A 158 -2.33 0.65 -0.32
C PHE A 158 -1.40 1.43 0.62
N GLY A 159 -1.32 1.03 1.90
CA GLY A 159 -0.41 1.63 2.89
C GLY A 159 1.07 1.35 2.60
N ARG A 160 1.41 0.33 1.80
CA ARG A 160 2.79 -0.04 1.44
C ARG A 160 3.59 1.12 0.82
N TRP A 161 2.96 1.94 0.01
CA TRP A 161 3.62 3.05 -0.67
C TRP A 161 4.28 4.05 0.28
N SER A 162 3.85 4.15 1.54
CA SER A 162 4.48 5.02 2.54
C SER A 162 5.95 4.64 2.81
N VAL A 163 6.32 3.38 2.70
CA VAL A 163 7.70 2.89 2.85
C VAL A 163 8.59 3.41 1.72
N GLU A 164 8.10 3.35 0.48
CA GLU A 164 8.82 3.89 -0.68
C GLU A 164 9.04 5.40 -0.55
N SER A 165 8.03 6.12 -0.10
CA SER A 165 8.13 7.56 0.17
C SER A 165 9.15 7.86 1.28
N CYS A 166 9.18 7.03 2.33
CA CYS A 166 10.16 7.16 3.42
C CYS A 166 11.60 6.99 2.88
N PHE A 167 11.88 5.94 2.12
CA PHE A 167 13.20 5.73 1.53
C PHE A 167 13.58 6.82 0.53
N ARG A 168 12.64 7.27 -0.28
CA ARG A 168 12.89 8.37 -1.21
C ARG A 168 13.28 9.64 -0.45
N GLN A 169 12.52 10.05 0.56
CA GLN A 169 12.85 11.22 1.38
C GLN A 169 14.20 11.06 2.08
N ALA A 170 14.51 9.87 2.59
CA ALA A 170 15.79 9.62 3.23
C ALA A 170 16.97 9.76 2.24
N LYS A 171 16.80 9.37 0.98
CA LYS A 171 17.81 9.54 -0.08
C LYS A 171 17.91 11.00 -0.53
N GLU A 172 16.80 11.57 -0.96
CA GLU A 172 16.76 12.91 -1.57
C GLU A 172 17.10 14.02 -0.57
N GLU A 173 16.62 13.89 0.69
CA GLU A 173 16.74 14.97 1.67
C GLU A 173 17.84 14.76 2.71
N LEU A 174 18.19 13.54 3.01
CA LEU A 174 19.10 13.22 4.11
C LEU A 174 20.34 12.44 3.68
N GLY A 175 20.49 12.20 2.38
CA GLY A 175 21.69 11.59 1.82
C GLY A 175 21.88 10.12 2.20
N LEU A 176 20.80 9.32 2.32
CA LEU A 176 20.90 7.90 2.67
C LEU A 176 21.84 7.12 1.74
N ASP A 177 21.93 7.52 0.48
CA ASP A 177 22.76 6.91 -0.56
C ASP A 177 24.09 7.66 -0.82
N HIS A 178 24.38 8.73 -0.06
CA HIS A 178 25.60 9.54 -0.20
C HIS A 178 26.79 9.00 0.62
N TYR A 179 26.89 7.67 0.81
CA TYR A 179 28.04 7.11 1.51
C TYR A 179 29.15 6.71 0.52
N GLU A 180 30.38 7.09 0.82
CA GLU A 180 31.56 6.76 0.02
C GLU A 180 32.39 5.61 0.63
N ALA A 181 32.14 5.29 1.88
CA ALA A 181 32.90 4.30 2.62
C ALA A 181 32.49 2.87 2.25
N ARG A 182 33.49 1.98 2.00
CA ARG A 182 33.26 0.57 1.68
C ARG A 182 33.18 -0.35 2.91
N GLY A 183 33.62 0.13 4.08
CA GLY A 183 33.66 -0.66 5.31
C GLY A 183 32.26 -0.89 5.88
N TRP A 184 31.93 -2.13 6.23
CA TRP A 184 30.63 -2.53 6.81
C TRP A 184 30.18 -1.63 7.97
N ARG A 185 31.08 -1.34 8.93
CA ARG A 185 30.81 -0.47 10.06
C ARG A 185 30.45 0.97 9.64
N CYS A 186 31.13 1.49 8.64
CA CYS A 186 30.89 2.84 8.14
C CYS A 186 29.52 2.94 7.46
N VAL A 187 29.19 1.96 6.61
CA VAL A 187 27.88 1.87 5.96
C VAL A 187 26.75 1.80 6.98
N HIS A 188 26.89 0.94 8.00
CA HIS A 188 25.88 0.83 9.07
C HIS A 188 25.75 2.10 9.88
N ARG A 189 26.88 2.75 10.24
CA ARG A 189 26.85 4.02 10.96
C ARG A 189 26.12 5.10 10.16
N HIS A 190 26.47 5.23 8.88
CA HIS A 190 25.81 6.19 7.99
C HIS A 190 24.32 5.92 7.90
N PHE A 191 23.92 4.67 7.69
CA PHE A 191 22.53 4.26 7.64
C PHE A 191 21.77 4.63 8.93
N HIS A 192 22.33 4.31 10.09
CA HIS A 192 21.68 4.63 11.37
C HIS A 192 21.56 6.14 11.62
N LEU A 193 22.60 6.92 11.29
CA LEU A 193 22.56 8.38 11.45
C LEU A 193 21.48 8.99 10.52
N THR A 194 21.42 8.53 9.28
CA THR A 194 20.39 9.01 8.33
C THR A 194 18.99 8.64 8.80
N GLN A 195 18.78 7.44 9.33
CA GLN A 195 17.48 7.04 9.87
C GLN A 195 17.09 7.83 11.12
N LEU A 196 18.03 8.15 12.00
CA LEU A 196 17.80 9.02 13.16
C LEU A 196 17.43 10.44 12.74
N SER A 197 18.13 11.00 11.75
CA SER A 197 17.81 12.31 11.16
C SER A 197 16.41 12.32 10.54
N HIS A 198 16.04 11.25 9.82
CA HIS A 198 14.71 11.11 9.25
C HIS A 198 13.62 11.03 10.34
N LEU A 199 13.85 10.24 11.38
CA LEU A 199 12.95 10.14 12.54
C LEU A 199 12.80 11.48 13.24
N PHE A 200 13.89 12.23 13.41
CA PHE A 200 13.87 13.57 14.01
C PHE A 200 13.00 14.52 13.17
N CYS A 201 13.24 14.60 11.84
CA CYS A 201 12.44 15.43 10.94
C CYS A 201 10.96 15.03 10.95
N ALA A 202 10.65 13.73 10.94
CA ALA A 202 9.29 13.24 10.99
C ALA A 202 8.58 13.61 12.31
N ARG A 203 9.26 13.51 13.45
CA ARG A 203 8.71 13.92 14.77
C ARG A 203 8.52 15.43 14.86
N MET A 204 9.45 16.21 14.32
CA MET A 204 9.30 17.66 14.26
C MET A 204 8.08 18.05 13.45
N ARG A 205 7.90 17.47 12.24
CA ARG A 205 6.70 17.66 11.44
C ARG A 205 5.44 17.34 12.23
N GLN A 206 5.37 16.16 12.83
CA GLN A 206 4.20 15.74 13.61
C GLN A 206 3.90 16.70 14.76
N LYS A 207 4.93 17.20 15.44
CA LYS A 207 4.79 18.16 16.55
C LYS A 207 4.28 19.52 16.06
N PHE A 208 4.68 19.98 14.88
CA PHE A 208 4.19 21.24 14.31
C PHE A 208 2.78 21.06 13.74
N ASP A 209 2.49 19.95 13.04
CA ASP A 209 1.17 19.66 12.49
C ASP A 209 0.08 19.50 13.57
N SER A 210 0.46 19.14 14.80
CA SER A 210 -0.47 18.98 15.93
C SER A 210 -0.74 20.27 16.72
N ARG A 211 -0.07 21.38 16.40
CA ARG A 211 -0.34 22.66 17.04
C ARG A 211 -1.53 23.36 16.36
N PRO A 212 -2.53 23.82 17.13
CA PRO A 212 -3.58 24.66 16.58
C PRO A 212 -2.92 25.94 16.07
N THR A 213 -2.89 26.15 14.79
CA THR A 213 -2.39 27.38 14.18
C THR A 213 -3.56 28.36 14.06
N VAL A 214 -3.28 29.61 14.43
CA VAL A 214 -4.24 30.73 14.26
C VAL A 214 -4.57 30.97 12.77
N ASP A 215 -3.74 30.43 11.90
CA ASP A 215 -3.90 30.48 10.44
C ASP A 215 -3.98 29.07 9.87
N ASP A 216 -5.20 28.63 9.53
CA ASP A 216 -5.53 27.36 8.87
C ASP A 216 -4.85 27.24 7.48
N SER A 217 -4.07 28.25 7.09
CA SER A 217 -3.34 28.34 5.85
C SER A 217 -1.95 27.66 5.89
N LEU A 218 -1.45 27.28 7.06
CA LEU A 218 -0.16 26.62 7.22
C LEU A 218 -0.33 25.11 6.98
N GLU A 219 -0.13 24.71 5.75
CA GLU A 219 -0.07 23.31 5.35
C GLU A 219 1.11 22.58 6.01
N HIS A 220 0.97 21.24 6.07
CA HIS A 220 1.95 20.32 6.63
C HIS A 220 3.38 20.61 6.16
N LEU A 221 4.30 20.76 7.10
CA LEU A 221 5.72 20.93 6.79
C LEU A 221 6.26 19.70 6.04
N THR A 222 7.08 19.94 5.03
CA THR A 222 7.82 18.85 4.36
C THR A 222 9.09 18.48 5.14
N THR A 223 9.64 17.30 4.90
CA THR A 223 10.92 16.87 5.47
C THR A 223 12.04 17.79 5.06
N GLU A 224 12.03 18.26 3.80
CA GLU A 224 12.97 19.25 3.27
C GLU A 224 12.95 20.56 4.05
N GLN A 225 11.75 21.10 4.31
CA GLN A 225 11.59 22.36 5.05
C GLN A 225 12.14 22.27 6.46
N VAL A 226 11.83 21.16 7.17
CA VAL A 226 12.38 20.93 8.54
C VAL A 226 13.89 20.82 8.48
N ARG A 227 14.46 20.05 7.54
CA ARG A 227 15.91 19.91 7.37
C ARG A 227 16.59 21.26 7.14
N ARG A 228 16.06 22.05 6.20
CA ARG A 228 16.61 23.38 5.90
C ARG A 228 16.55 24.30 7.11
N ALA A 229 15.42 24.36 7.79
CA ALA A 229 15.26 25.19 8.99
C ALA A 229 16.26 24.80 10.11
N VAL A 230 16.43 23.49 10.35
CA VAL A 230 17.38 22.98 11.34
C VAL A 230 18.83 23.29 10.95
N ASN A 231 19.20 23.08 9.68
CA ASN A 231 20.55 23.41 9.20
C ASN A 231 20.85 24.91 9.33
N THR A 232 19.92 25.78 8.91
CA THR A 232 20.06 27.21 9.06
C THR A 232 20.22 27.61 10.54
N TRP A 233 19.46 27.00 11.45
CA TRP A 233 19.56 27.23 12.87
C TRP A 233 20.91 26.76 13.46
N LEU A 234 21.43 25.63 13.01
CA LEU A 234 22.73 25.11 13.44
C LEU A 234 23.92 25.91 12.90
N GLU A 235 23.81 26.43 11.68
CA GLU A 235 24.85 27.24 11.03
C GLU A 235 24.92 28.67 11.56
N THR A 236 23.82 29.19 12.14
CA THR A 236 23.73 30.56 12.61
C THR A 236 23.94 30.67 14.11
N ALA A 237 25.15 30.91 14.53
CA ALA A 237 25.42 31.41 15.87
C ALA A 237 25.01 32.90 16.05
N ALA A 238 24.73 33.64 14.95
CA ALA A 238 24.20 34.99 14.95
C ALA A 238 23.25 35.18 13.74
N PRO A 239 21.96 35.35 13.95
CA PRO A 239 20.97 34.76 13.04
C PRO A 239 20.15 35.66 12.16
N THR A 240 20.35 36.97 12.08
CA THR A 240 19.21 37.78 11.68
C THR A 240 18.86 37.76 10.19
N ASP A 241 19.81 38.08 9.31
CA ASP A 241 19.48 38.30 7.89
C ASP A 241 19.30 37.00 7.09
N ARG A 242 20.16 36.01 7.33
CA ARG A 242 20.10 34.74 6.60
C ARG A 242 18.87 33.91 6.98
N LEU A 243 18.48 33.91 8.28
CA LEU A 243 17.27 33.25 8.75
C LEU A 243 16.02 33.91 8.16
N GLN A 244 15.98 35.26 8.10
CA GLN A 244 14.84 35.95 7.50
C GLN A 244 14.72 35.64 5.99
N GLN A 245 15.84 35.64 5.25
CA GLN A 245 15.86 35.25 3.84
C GLN A 245 15.37 33.80 3.64
N GLU A 246 15.83 32.85 4.47
CA GLU A 246 15.41 31.47 4.37
C GLU A 246 13.91 31.32 4.70
N LEU A 247 13.40 32.01 5.70
CA LEU A 247 11.96 32.04 6.02
C LEU A 247 11.13 32.61 4.86
N ALA A 248 11.57 33.70 4.24
CA ALA A 248 10.89 34.27 3.08
C ALA A 248 10.87 33.30 1.89
N THR A 249 12.00 32.63 1.64
CA THR A 249 12.12 31.60 0.60
C THR A 249 11.19 30.42 0.88
N GLN A 250 11.12 29.93 2.13
CA GLN A 250 10.22 28.87 2.54
C GLN A 250 8.76 29.26 2.35
N GLN A 251 8.38 30.47 2.75
CA GLN A 251 7.01 30.96 2.56
C GLN A 251 6.64 31.07 1.07
N TYR A 252 7.57 31.52 0.22
CA TYR A 252 7.38 31.56 -1.22
C TYR A 252 7.13 30.16 -1.79
N HIS A 253 7.96 29.18 -1.44
CA HIS A 253 7.79 27.80 -1.89
C HIS A 253 6.49 27.17 -1.39
N GLN A 254 6.10 27.41 -0.14
CA GLN A 254 4.83 26.97 0.41
C GLN A 254 3.63 27.51 -0.39
N ARG A 255 3.59 28.83 -0.64
CA ARG A 255 2.52 29.44 -1.44
C ARG A 255 2.43 28.84 -2.85
N ARG A 256 3.57 28.66 -3.51
CA ARG A 256 3.64 28.06 -4.85
C ARG A 256 3.16 26.58 -4.84
N ASN A 257 3.61 25.80 -3.89
CA ASN A 257 3.20 24.39 -3.76
C ASN A 257 1.70 24.27 -3.48
N ARG A 258 1.15 25.16 -2.65
CA ARG A 258 -0.28 25.22 -2.36
C ARG A 258 -1.10 25.53 -3.62
N GLN A 259 -0.70 26.54 -4.39
CA GLN A 259 -1.37 26.88 -5.65
C GLN A 259 -1.34 25.71 -6.63
N ALA A 260 -0.19 25.05 -6.78
CA ALA A 260 -0.05 23.87 -7.62
C ALA A 260 -0.95 22.72 -7.16
N LEU A 261 -0.97 22.42 -5.86
CA LEU A 261 -1.83 21.40 -5.26
C LEU A 261 -3.32 21.69 -5.52
N GLN A 262 -3.75 22.93 -5.29
CA GLN A 262 -5.14 23.35 -5.54
C GLN A 262 -5.52 23.21 -7.01
N SER A 263 -4.65 23.64 -7.93
CA SER A 263 -4.87 23.51 -9.37
C SER A 263 -4.99 22.05 -9.79
N HIS A 264 -4.04 21.20 -9.39
CA HIS A 264 -4.05 19.76 -9.70
C HIS A 264 -5.27 19.06 -9.11
N THR A 265 -5.64 19.41 -7.87
CA THR A 265 -6.81 18.84 -7.19
C THR A 265 -8.10 19.20 -7.91
N LYS A 266 -8.27 20.47 -8.32
CA LYS A 266 -9.42 20.93 -9.12
C LYS A 266 -9.52 20.16 -10.42
N THR A 267 -8.41 20.05 -11.16
CA THR A 267 -8.36 19.31 -12.44
C THR A 267 -8.75 17.85 -12.25
N ARG A 268 -8.22 17.18 -11.23
CA ARG A 268 -8.52 15.78 -10.96
C ARG A 268 -9.96 15.56 -10.52
N ILE A 269 -10.51 16.44 -9.68
CA ILE A 269 -11.92 16.39 -9.29
C ILE A 269 -12.81 16.58 -10.52
N ALA A 270 -12.49 17.49 -11.43
CA ALA A 270 -13.22 17.68 -12.67
C ALA A 270 -13.20 16.42 -13.57
N GLN A 271 -12.04 15.77 -13.71
CA GLN A 271 -11.93 14.49 -14.42
C GLN A 271 -12.77 13.38 -13.78
N LEU A 272 -12.76 13.26 -12.44
CA LEU A 272 -13.58 12.27 -11.77
C LEU A 272 -15.07 12.57 -11.93
N LYS A 273 -15.45 13.85 -11.86
CA LYS A 273 -16.84 14.30 -12.06
C LYS A 273 -17.33 14.01 -13.49
N SER A 274 -16.48 14.17 -14.51
CA SER A 274 -16.85 13.80 -15.90
C SER A 274 -17.11 12.30 -16.07
N LEU A 275 -16.55 11.47 -15.20
CA LEU A 275 -16.81 10.02 -15.12
C LEU A 275 -17.99 9.67 -14.20
N GLY A 276 -18.79 10.67 -13.77
CA GLY A 276 -19.93 10.48 -12.88
C GLY A 276 -19.55 10.10 -11.45
N ILE A 277 -18.33 10.49 -11.01
CA ILE A 277 -17.81 10.18 -9.67
C ILE A 277 -17.80 11.43 -8.81
N ASP A 278 -18.64 11.45 -7.78
CA ASP A 278 -18.57 12.46 -6.73
C ASP A 278 -17.68 11.96 -5.59
N VAL A 279 -16.49 12.57 -5.48
CA VAL A 279 -15.45 12.18 -4.51
C VAL A 279 -15.92 12.29 -3.06
N ASN A 280 -16.87 13.19 -2.77
CA ASN A 280 -17.39 13.39 -1.42
C ASN A 280 -18.41 12.34 -1.00
N ARG A 281 -19.02 11.64 -1.98
CA ARG A 281 -20.05 10.62 -1.75
C ARG A 281 -19.52 9.20 -1.74
N ILE A 282 -18.28 8.98 -2.10
CA ILE A 282 -17.67 7.63 -2.10
C ILE A 282 -17.01 7.32 -0.75
N LYS A 283 -16.90 6.03 -0.46
CA LYS A 283 -16.19 5.55 0.74
C LYS A 283 -14.73 5.97 0.68
N SER A 284 -14.17 6.45 1.81
CA SER A 284 -12.79 6.91 1.88
C SER A 284 -11.96 6.01 2.80
N CYS A 285 -10.76 5.64 2.34
CA CYS A 285 -9.70 5.05 3.15
C CYS A 285 -8.86 6.12 3.87
N VAL A 286 -8.92 7.37 3.41
CA VAL A 286 -8.25 8.49 4.08
C VAL A 286 -8.89 8.68 5.46
N PRO A 287 -8.11 8.73 6.54
CA PRO A 287 -8.63 9.08 7.86
C PRO A 287 -9.34 10.43 7.76
N LYS A 288 -10.53 10.55 8.34
CA LYS A 288 -11.08 11.89 8.59
C LYS A 288 -10.09 12.55 9.55
N LEU A 289 -9.51 13.67 9.15
CA LEU A 289 -8.86 14.54 10.10
C LEU A 289 -9.93 14.84 11.15
N SER A 290 -9.65 14.43 12.38
CA SER A 290 -10.49 14.81 13.53
C SER A 290 -10.48 16.33 13.57
N SER A 291 -11.63 16.91 13.24
CA SER A 291 -11.95 18.32 13.46
C SER A 291 -11.73 18.70 14.92
#